data_b6b810d112a581ba91292799a93ce952
#
_entry.id   b6b810d112a581ba91292799a93ce952
#
_cell.length_a   1.000
_cell.length_b   1.000
_cell.length_c   1.000
_cell.angle_alpha   90.00
_cell.angle_beta   90.00
_cell.angle_gamma   90.00
#
_symmetry.space_group_name_H-M   'P 1'
#
loop_
_entity.id
_entity.type
_entity.pdbx_description
1 polymer ?
#
loop_
_entity_poly.entity_id
_entity_poly.type
_entity_poly.pdbx_seq_one_letter_code
_entity_poly.pdbx_strand_id
1 'polypeptide(L)'
;MSEAEFLTCPTPDERPDLWPWSASREDGVLRVGGVDLTSVAADFGTPTFVLDVEAMRGRARVWASAMAEEFWDGYGMSGGDAFYAGKAFLSADVARLVAAEGLGIDTASLGELGLALRAGVDPDRIGLHGNNKSDAEIRLALEAGIHRIFIDSMDEVHQIERIAADLGVVAPVMVRLKSGIHAGGNEYIATAHEDQKFGLSLATGQAYEAVAAIKDAAHLDFRGLHSHIGSQI
;
A
#
# COMPACT_ATOMS: atom_id res chain seq x y z
N MET A 1 -5.79 35.72 -11.55
CA MET A 1 -5.41 35.49 -10.13
C MET A 1 -4.21 36.34 -9.82
N SER A 2 -4.24 37.20 -8.82
CA SER A 2 -3.12 38.04 -8.40
C SER A 2 -2.08 37.17 -7.65
N GLU A 3 -0.81 37.60 -7.63
CA GLU A 3 0.24 36.90 -6.84
C GLU A 3 -0.15 36.71 -5.36
N ALA A 4 -1.02 37.57 -4.82
CA ALA A 4 -1.52 37.48 -3.45
C ALA A 4 -2.50 36.30 -3.23
N GLU A 5 -3.21 35.85 -4.25
CA GLU A 5 -4.14 34.70 -4.13
C GLU A 5 -3.43 33.35 -4.05
N PHE A 6 -2.18 33.25 -4.50
CA PHE A 6 -1.36 32.04 -4.37
C PHE A 6 -0.78 31.85 -2.96
N LEU A 7 -0.78 32.87 -2.12
CA LEU A 7 -0.12 32.86 -0.81
C LEU A 7 -1.08 32.61 0.37
N THR A 8 -2.40 32.58 0.14
CA THR A 8 -3.36 32.27 1.19
C THR A 8 -3.68 30.80 1.23
N CYS A 9 -3.02 30.05 2.11
CA CYS A 9 -3.45 28.69 2.43
C CYS A 9 -4.83 28.77 3.12
N PRO A 10 -5.85 28.06 2.59
CA PRO A 10 -7.17 28.05 3.22
C PRO A 10 -7.10 27.51 4.65
N THR A 11 -7.88 28.09 5.54
CA THR A 11 -7.95 27.65 6.94
C THR A 11 -8.65 26.29 7.08
N PRO A 12 -8.50 25.58 8.20
CA PRO A 12 -9.24 24.34 8.47
C PRO A 12 -10.76 24.49 8.37
N ASP A 13 -11.31 25.66 8.76
CA ASP A 13 -12.75 25.93 8.69
C ASP A 13 -13.23 26.15 7.24
N GLU A 14 -12.39 26.76 6.39
CA GLU A 14 -12.71 27.01 4.98
C GLU A 14 -12.60 25.75 4.11
N ARG A 15 -11.64 24.88 4.40
CA ARG A 15 -11.38 23.66 3.63
C ARG A 15 -11.04 22.48 4.56
N PRO A 16 -12.03 21.96 5.31
CA PRO A 16 -11.82 20.82 6.22
C PRO A 16 -11.40 19.54 5.50
N ASP A 17 -11.63 19.45 4.20
CA ASP A 17 -11.20 18.33 3.36
C ASP A 17 -9.68 18.26 3.13
N LEU A 18 -8.97 19.40 3.28
CA LEU A 18 -7.51 19.49 3.10
C LEU A 18 -6.73 19.26 4.39
N TRP A 19 -7.38 19.41 5.55
CA TRP A 19 -6.72 19.36 6.84
C TRP A 19 -7.09 18.09 7.61
N PRO A 20 -6.22 17.62 8.52
CA PRO A 20 -6.63 16.60 9.48
C PRO A 20 -7.75 17.13 10.36
N TRP A 21 -8.64 16.27 10.82
CA TRP A 21 -9.81 16.69 11.63
C TRP A 21 -9.44 17.40 12.94
N SER A 22 -8.20 17.19 13.42
CA SER A 22 -7.66 17.83 14.63
C SER A 22 -7.10 19.22 14.38
N ALA A 23 -7.09 19.68 13.10
CA ALA A 23 -6.57 20.99 12.77
C ALA A 23 -7.57 22.08 13.18
N SER A 24 -7.07 23.10 13.84
CA SER A 24 -7.83 24.29 14.24
C SER A 24 -7.00 25.55 14.06
N ARG A 25 -7.65 26.71 14.02
CA ARG A 25 -7.00 28.01 14.10
C ARG A 25 -7.55 28.77 15.28
N GLU A 26 -6.71 29.00 16.28
CA GLU A 26 -7.04 29.72 17.51
C GLU A 26 -6.14 30.93 17.65
N ASP A 27 -6.74 32.12 17.82
CA ASP A 27 -6.02 33.41 17.92
C ASP A 27 -5.00 33.65 16.79
N GLY A 28 -5.35 33.20 15.58
CA GLY A 28 -4.48 33.29 14.40
C GLY A 28 -3.40 32.20 14.29
N VAL A 29 -3.26 31.35 15.30
CA VAL A 29 -2.27 30.26 15.33
C VAL A 29 -2.88 28.95 14.82
N LEU A 30 -2.21 28.30 13.88
CA LEU A 30 -2.59 26.98 13.39
C LEU A 30 -2.11 25.90 14.37
N ARG A 31 -3.04 25.03 14.76
CA ARG A 31 -2.79 23.86 15.62
C ARG A 31 -3.16 22.57 14.90
N VAL A 32 -2.43 21.52 15.18
CA VAL A 32 -2.74 20.14 14.72
C VAL A 32 -2.57 19.21 15.93
N GLY A 33 -3.61 18.43 16.24
CA GLY A 33 -3.60 17.59 17.43
C GLY A 33 -3.42 18.39 18.74
N GLY A 34 -3.88 19.64 18.78
CA GLY A 34 -3.69 20.57 19.91
C GLY A 34 -2.29 21.20 20.00
N VAL A 35 -1.35 20.81 19.12
CA VAL A 35 0.02 21.34 19.12
C VAL A 35 0.11 22.59 18.24
N ASP A 36 0.70 23.66 18.79
CA ASP A 36 0.99 24.91 18.10
C ASP A 36 2.08 24.71 17.05
N LEU A 37 1.76 24.91 15.76
CA LEU A 37 2.73 24.70 14.68
C LEU A 37 3.82 25.76 14.61
N THR A 38 3.65 26.91 15.24
CA THR A 38 4.72 27.91 15.36
C THR A 38 5.81 27.45 16.33
N SER A 39 5.43 26.74 17.40
CA SER A 39 6.38 26.10 18.30
C SER A 39 7.14 24.95 17.63
N VAL A 40 6.45 24.14 16.84
CA VAL A 40 7.11 23.09 16.05
C VAL A 40 8.15 23.67 15.09
N ALA A 41 7.80 24.77 14.40
CA ALA A 41 8.73 25.45 13.51
C ALA A 41 9.94 26.05 14.25
N ALA A 42 9.73 26.56 15.48
CA ALA A 42 10.82 27.08 16.32
C ALA A 42 11.75 25.96 16.79
N ASP A 43 11.22 24.82 17.21
CA ASP A 43 12.00 23.72 17.78
C ASP A 43 12.71 22.86 16.74
N PHE A 44 12.07 22.63 15.58
CA PHE A 44 12.55 21.72 14.54
C PHE A 44 13.00 22.41 13.25
N GLY A 45 12.72 23.70 13.11
CA GLY A 45 13.02 24.47 11.91
C GLY A 45 11.96 24.32 10.80
N THR A 46 12.24 24.95 9.66
CA THR A 46 11.41 24.87 8.43
C THR A 46 12.30 24.61 7.23
N PRO A 47 11.83 23.85 6.21
CA PRO A 47 10.55 23.19 6.11
C PRO A 47 10.47 21.92 6.99
N THR A 48 9.29 21.60 7.55
CA THR A 48 9.06 20.43 8.39
C THR A 48 7.73 19.77 8.04
N PHE A 49 7.72 18.46 7.89
CA PHE A 49 6.48 17.68 7.79
C PHE A 49 5.94 17.35 9.17
N VAL A 50 4.65 17.57 9.36
CA VAL A 50 3.93 17.23 10.61
C VAL A 50 2.95 16.11 10.31
N LEU A 51 3.08 14.99 11.03
CA LEU A 51 2.16 13.86 10.96
C LEU A 51 1.21 13.87 12.15
N ASP A 52 -0.09 14.00 11.89
CA ASP A 52 -1.12 13.82 12.91
C ASP A 52 -1.35 12.33 13.15
N VAL A 53 -0.82 11.83 14.25
CA VAL A 53 -0.88 10.40 14.63
C VAL A 53 -2.31 9.96 14.92
N GLU A 54 -3.13 10.80 15.58
CA GLU A 54 -4.51 10.43 15.92
C GLU A 54 -5.41 10.43 14.68
N ALA A 55 -5.22 11.38 13.76
CA ALA A 55 -5.92 11.36 12.48
C ALA A 55 -5.55 10.12 11.64
N MET A 56 -4.28 9.76 11.62
CA MET A 56 -3.82 8.56 10.92
C MET A 56 -4.41 7.27 11.53
N ARG A 57 -4.39 7.15 12.86
CA ARG A 57 -5.03 6.03 13.58
C ARG A 57 -6.51 5.90 13.29
N GLY A 58 -7.23 7.03 13.39
CA GLY A 58 -8.65 7.03 13.16
C GLY A 58 -9.01 6.60 11.74
N ARG A 59 -8.28 7.06 10.74
CA ARG A 59 -8.47 6.59 9.35
C ARG A 59 -8.13 5.11 9.18
N ALA A 60 -7.07 4.62 9.81
CA ALA A 60 -6.72 3.21 9.79
C ALA A 60 -7.85 2.34 10.37
N ARG A 61 -8.43 2.74 11.52
CA ARG A 61 -9.58 2.04 12.13
C ARG A 61 -10.80 2.01 11.23
N VAL A 62 -11.12 3.12 10.57
CA VAL A 62 -12.27 3.19 9.64
C VAL A 62 -12.11 2.15 8.53
N TRP A 63 -10.93 2.04 7.92
CA TRP A 63 -10.70 1.05 6.88
C TRP A 63 -10.72 -0.38 7.41
N ALA A 64 -10.10 -0.64 8.55
CA ALA A 64 -10.08 -1.98 9.17
C ALA A 64 -11.51 -2.43 9.53
N SER A 65 -12.31 -1.55 10.17
CA SER A 65 -13.69 -1.85 10.54
C SER A 65 -14.59 -2.06 9.33
N ALA A 66 -14.50 -1.18 8.33
CA ALA A 66 -15.30 -1.29 7.12
C ALA A 66 -15.05 -2.61 6.38
N MET A 67 -13.78 -3.02 6.26
CA MET A 67 -13.45 -4.30 5.63
C MET A 67 -13.95 -5.51 6.44
N ALA A 68 -13.85 -5.44 7.76
CA ALA A 68 -14.32 -6.52 8.64
C ALA A 68 -15.86 -6.63 8.65
N GLU A 69 -16.57 -5.51 8.76
CA GLU A 69 -18.02 -5.48 8.94
C GLU A 69 -18.76 -5.69 7.60
N GLU A 70 -18.43 -4.92 6.57
CA GLU A 70 -19.17 -4.93 5.31
C GLU A 70 -18.93 -6.21 4.50
N PHE A 71 -17.69 -6.69 4.43
CA PHE A 71 -17.39 -7.91 3.66
C PHE A 71 -17.80 -9.19 4.38
N TRP A 72 -17.91 -9.17 5.71
CA TRP A 72 -18.40 -10.32 6.47
C TRP A 72 -19.92 -10.42 6.41
N ASP A 73 -20.62 -9.35 6.79
CA ASP A 73 -22.07 -9.35 6.94
C ASP A 73 -22.82 -8.87 5.69
N GLY A 74 -22.29 -7.88 4.98
CA GLY A 74 -22.98 -7.23 3.86
C GLY A 74 -22.98 -8.05 2.58
N TYR A 75 -21.89 -8.75 2.28
CA TYR A 75 -21.72 -9.46 1.00
C TYR A 75 -21.59 -10.99 1.12
N GLY A 76 -21.75 -11.56 2.32
CA GLY A 76 -21.64 -13.00 2.54
C GLY A 76 -20.24 -13.56 2.26
N MET A 77 -19.20 -12.72 2.35
CA MET A 77 -17.80 -13.10 2.22
C MET A 77 -17.24 -13.49 3.58
N SER A 78 -16.09 -14.14 3.60
CA SER A 78 -15.40 -14.53 4.85
C SER A 78 -14.53 -13.42 5.46
N GLY A 79 -14.88 -12.17 5.21
CA GLY A 79 -14.14 -10.98 5.64
C GLY A 79 -13.26 -10.40 4.54
N GLY A 80 -12.60 -9.30 4.87
CA GLY A 80 -11.63 -8.62 4.01
C GLY A 80 -10.56 -7.95 4.86
N ASP A 81 -9.38 -7.77 4.29
CA ASP A 81 -8.26 -7.08 4.93
C ASP A 81 -7.96 -5.77 4.20
N ALA A 82 -7.73 -4.71 4.97
CA ALA A 82 -7.20 -3.47 4.46
C ALA A 82 -5.68 -3.44 4.60
N PHE A 83 -4.97 -2.97 3.56
CA PHE A 83 -3.52 -2.83 3.56
C PHE A 83 -3.12 -1.37 3.38
N TYR A 84 -2.18 -0.92 4.22
CA TYR A 84 -1.55 0.39 4.07
C TYR A 84 -0.46 0.31 3.00
N ALA A 85 -0.55 1.19 2.00
CA ALA A 85 0.47 1.27 0.95
C ALA A 85 1.73 1.96 1.50
N GLY A 86 2.79 1.20 1.73
CA GLY A 86 4.07 1.70 2.29
C GLY A 86 4.68 2.83 1.47
N LYS A 87 4.46 2.84 0.15
CA LYS A 87 4.94 3.91 -0.75
C LYS A 87 4.43 5.31 -0.41
N ALA A 88 3.34 5.44 0.37
CA ALA A 88 2.81 6.74 0.77
C ALA A 88 3.75 7.44 1.76
N PHE A 89 4.13 6.75 2.81
CA PHE A 89 5.17 7.12 3.78
C PHE A 89 5.36 5.94 4.75
N LEU A 90 6.56 5.41 4.87
CA LEU A 90 6.83 4.30 5.76
C LEU A 90 8.04 4.58 6.66
N SER A 91 7.79 4.62 7.97
CA SER A 91 8.79 4.55 9.03
C SER A 91 8.45 3.39 9.96
N ALA A 92 9.38 3.00 10.83
CA ALA A 92 9.10 1.93 11.80
C ALA A 92 7.91 2.26 12.71
N ASP A 93 7.75 3.53 13.07
CA ASP A 93 6.64 3.96 13.93
C ASP A 93 5.31 3.97 13.18
N VAL A 94 5.30 4.41 11.90
CA VAL A 94 4.11 4.33 11.05
C VAL A 94 3.72 2.87 10.80
N ALA A 95 4.69 1.98 10.54
CA ALA A 95 4.42 0.56 10.36
C ALA A 95 3.75 -0.05 11.62
N ARG A 96 4.30 0.23 12.81
CA ARG A 96 3.69 -0.21 14.08
C ARG A 96 2.30 0.36 14.29
N LEU A 97 2.13 1.65 13.99
CA LEU A 97 0.87 2.36 14.19
C LEU A 97 -0.24 1.75 13.34
N VAL A 98 -0.03 1.59 12.04
CA VAL A 98 -1.07 1.06 11.14
C VAL A 98 -1.36 -0.41 11.41
N ALA A 99 -0.34 -1.21 11.73
CA ALA A 99 -0.49 -2.60 12.11
C ALA A 99 -1.29 -2.77 13.42
N ALA A 100 -1.05 -1.89 14.41
CA ALA A 100 -1.78 -1.89 15.68
C ALA A 100 -3.27 -1.57 15.50
N GLU A 101 -3.65 -0.84 14.46
CA GLU A 101 -5.05 -0.54 14.11
C GLU A 101 -5.68 -1.59 13.17
N GLY A 102 -4.98 -2.69 12.91
CA GLY A 102 -5.51 -3.84 12.17
C GLY A 102 -5.24 -3.83 10.66
N LEU A 103 -4.40 -2.93 10.14
CA LEU A 103 -4.03 -2.95 8.73
C LEU A 103 -2.84 -3.88 8.46
N GLY A 104 -2.84 -4.51 7.28
CA GLY A 104 -1.62 -5.06 6.69
C GLY A 104 -0.76 -3.95 6.07
N ILE A 105 0.42 -4.31 5.56
CA ILE A 105 1.32 -3.36 4.88
C ILE A 105 1.72 -3.91 3.52
N ASP A 106 1.47 -3.13 2.48
CA ASP A 106 2.02 -3.38 1.15
C ASP A 106 3.40 -2.72 1.01
N THR A 107 4.38 -3.54 0.66
CA THR A 107 5.77 -3.14 0.42
C THR A 107 6.13 -3.31 -1.04
N ALA A 108 7.07 -2.53 -1.56
CA ALA A 108 7.49 -2.58 -2.97
C ALA A 108 9.01 -2.52 -3.14
N SER A 109 9.76 -2.73 -2.07
CA SER A 109 11.23 -2.78 -2.09
C SER A 109 11.79 -3.58 -0.92
N LEU A 110 13.05 -4.02 -1.05
CA LEU A 110 13.80 -4.67 0.03
C LEU A 110 13.85 -3.81 1.29
N GLY A 111 14.00 -2.49 1.12
CA GLY A 111 14.05 -1.52 2.22
C GLY A 111 12.74 -1.45 3.00
N GLU A 112 11.62 -1.35 2.31
CA GLU A 112 10.28 -1.31 2.92
C GLU A 112 9.95 -2.64 3.61
N LEU A 113 10.18 -3.78 2.93
CA LEU A 113 9.97 -5.11 3.51
C LEU A 113 10.79 -5.29 4.78
N GLY A 114 12.11 -5.03 4.70
CA GLY A 114 13.00 -5.13 5.85
C GLY A 114 12.64 -4.17 6.98
N LEU A 115 12.09 -3.00 6.67
CA LEU A 115 11.62 -2.03 7.66
C LEU A 115 10.35 -2.55 8.36
N ALA A 116 9.36 -3.03 7.62
CA ALA A 116 8.13 -3.59 8.19
C ALA A 116 8.43 -4.78 9.14
N LEU A 117 9.29 -5.69 8.70
CA LEU A 117 9.73 -6.83 9.53
C LEU A 117 10.46 -6.37 10.81
N ARG A 118 11.42 -5.44 10.70
CA ARG A 118 12.12 -4.89 11.88
C ARG A 118 11.22 -4.07 12.80
N ALA A 119 10.15 -3.50 12.27
CA ALA A 119 9.13 -2.83 13.08
C ALA A 119 8.28 -3.81 13.90
N GLY A 120 8.37 -5.12 13.62
CA GLY A 120 7.61 -6.17 14.30
C GLY A 120 6.20 -6.35 13.73
N VAL A 121 5.97 -5.94 12.50
CA VAL A 121 4.72 -6.25 11.79
C VAL A 121 4.67 -7.75 11.55
N ASP A 122 3.53 -8.36 11.81
CA ASP A 122 3.29 -9.78 11.56
C ASP A 122 3.51 -10.08 10.06
N PRO A 123 4.43 -10.98 9.70
CA PRO A 123 4.69 -11.34 8.31
C PRO A 123 3.42 -11.76 7.54
N ASP A 124 2.48 -12.43 8.21
CA ASP A 124 1.19 -12.82 7.61
C ASP A 124 0.31 -11.61 7.25
N ARG A 125 0.73 -10.40 7.58
CA ARG A 125 0.08 -9.14 7.23
C ARG A 125 0.93 -8.25 6.31
N ILE A 126 1.92 -8.83 5.63
CA ILE A 126 2.79 -8.11 4.70
C ILE A 126 2.60 -8.64 3.28
N GLY A 127 2.43 -7.72 2.32
CA GLY A 127 2.44 -8.00 0.89
C GLY A 127 3.70 -7.44 0.21
N LEU A 128 4.24 -8.16 -0.78
CA LEU A 128 5.38 -7.70 -1.58
C LEU A 128 4.96 -7.47 -3.03
N HIS A 129 4.92 -6.20 -3.43
CA HIS A 129 4.73 -5.74 -4.80
C HIS A 129 6.06 -5.47 -5.52
N GLY A 130 5.98 -5.09 -6.78
CA GLY A 130 7.12 -4.71 -7.63
C GLY A 130 7.08 -5.43 -8.97
N ASN A 131 7.60 -4.77 -10.01
CA ASN A 131 7.67 -5.33 -11.36
C ASN A 131 9.06 -5.81 -11.77
N ASN A 132 10.00 -5.79 -10.85
CA ASN A 132 11.37 -6.26 -11.04
C ASN A 132 11.97 -6.64 -9.67
N LYS A 133 11.35 -7.63 -9.02
CA LYS A 133 11.81 -8.11 -7.72
C LYS A 133 13.15 -8.83 -7.87
N SER A 134 14.11 -8.47 -7.02
CA SER A 134 15.39 -9.18 -6.94
C SER A 134 15.25 -10.52 -6.21
N ASP A 135 16.17 -11.44 -6.46
CA ASP A 135 16.27 -12.70 -5.70
C ASP A 135 16.36 -12.44 -4.19
N ALA A 136 17.02 -11.36 -3.76
CA ALA A 136 17.16 -11.00 -2.37
C ALA A 136 15.82 -10.59 -1.73
N GLU A 137 14.97 -9.85 -2.45
CA GLU A 137 13.63 -9.45 -1.99
C GLU A 137 12.73 -10.68 -1.85
N ILE A 138 12.71 -11.54 -2.87
CA ILE A 138 11.91 -12.77 -2.86
C ILE A 138 12.39 -13.70 -1.74
N ARG A 139 13.70 -13.89 -1.59
CA ARG A 139 14.28 -14.73 -0.55
C ARG A 139 13.91 -14.24 0.85
N LEU A 140 14.11 -12.94 1.12
CA LEU A 140 13.70 -12.33 2.40
C LEU A 140 12.22 -12.52 2.68
N ALA A 141 11.37 -12.32 1.67
CA ALA A 141 9.92 -12.50 1.78
C ALA A 141 9.54 -13.93 2.17
N LEU A 142 10.11 -14.92 1.49
CA LEU A 142 9.85 -16.34 1.73
C LEU A 142 10.42 -16.82 3.07
N GLU A 143 11.64 -16.41 3.44
CA GLU A 143 12.26 -16.74 4.73
C GLU A 143 11.48 -16.14 5.90
N ALA A 144 10.92 -14.95 5.73
CA ALA A 144 10.07 -14.31 6.73
C ALA A 144 8.65 -14.89 6.78
N GLY A 145 8.20 -15.59 5.75
CA GLY A 145 6.85 -16.16 5.67
C GLY A 145 5.77 -15.10 5.47
N ILE A 146 6.01 -14.11 4.58
CA ILE A 146 5.00 -13.06 4.34
C ILE A 146 3.73 -13.62 3.70
N HIS A 147 2.62 -12.89 3.88
CA HIS A 147 1.30 -13.31 3.46
C HIS A 147 1.19 -13.57 1.95
N ARG A 148 1.75 -12.70 1.11
CA ARG A 148 1.62 -12.80 -0.35
C ARG A 148 2.71 -12.06 -1.12
N ILE A 149 3.09 -12.63 -2.26
CA ILE A 149 3.95 -11.98 -3.27
C ILE A 149 3.09 -11.75 -4.51
N PHE A 150 3.08 -10.51 -5.03
CA PHE A 150 2.33 -10.15 -6.23
C PHE A 150 3.20 -10.35 -7.46
N ILE A 151 2.88 -11.34 -8.28
CA ILE A 151 3.56 -11.67 -9.53
C ILE A 151 3.16 -10.67 -10.61
N ASP A 152 4.14 -10.04 -11.22
CA ASP A 152 3.96 -8.99 -12.22
C ASP A 152 4.31 -9.43 -13.66
N SER A 153 5.03 -10.55 -13.81
CA SER A 153 5.44 -11.11 -15.10
C SER A 153 5.57 -12.63 -15.07
N MET A 154 5.64 -13.26 -16.26
CA MET A 154 5.90 -14.70 -16.38
C MET A 154 7.31 -15.09 -15.88
N ASP A 155 8.30 -14.21 -16.06
CA ASP A 155 9.66 -14.44 -15.56
C ASP A 155 9.68 -14.56 -14.03
N GLU A 156 8.85 -13.75 -13.34
CA GLU A 156 8.71 -13.85 -11.88
C GLU A 156 8.06 -15.15 -11.41
N VAL A 157 7.16 -15.76 -12.20
CA VAL A 157 6.61 -17.09 -11.86
C VAL A 157 7.75 -18.09 -11.72
N HIS A 158 8.65 -18.16 -12.71
CA HIS A 158 9.79 -19.07 -12.71
C HIS A 158 10.84 -18.70 -11.64
N GLN A 159 11.06 -17.39 -11.44
CA GLN A 159 12.01 -16.90 -10.45
C GLN A 159 11.58 -17.28 -9.03
N ILE A 160 10.30 -17.05 -8.67
CA ILE A 160 9.78 -17.36 -7.36
C ILE A 160 9.73 -18.88 -7.13
N GLU A 161 9.28 -19.66 -8.12
CA GLU A 161 9.28 -21.13 -8.04
C GLU A 161 10.68 -21.66 -7.74
N ARG A 162 11.70 -21.19 -8.48
CA ARG A 162 13.09 -21.59 -8.26
C ARG A 162 13.57 -21.28 -6.84
N ILE A 163 13.32 -20.05 -6.35
CA ILE A 163 13.78 -19.63 -5.02
C ILE A 163 13.01 -20.37 -3.91
N ALA A 164 11.71 -20.59 -4.09
CA ALA A 164 10.91 -21.38 -3.15
C ALA A 164 11.38 -22.82 -3.07
N ALA A 165 11.69 -23.45 -4.20
CA ALA A 165 12.28 -24.78 -4.27
C ALA A 165 13.63 -24.86 -3.55
N ASP A 166 14.51 -23.87 -3.79
CA ASP A 166 15.83 -23.78 -3.11
C ASP A 166 15.70 -23.68 -1.58
N LEU A 167 14.66 -23.00 -1.10
CA LEU A 167 14.38 -22.84 0.33
C LEU A 167 13.55 -24.00 0.92
N GLY A 168 12.97 -24.85 0.09
CA GLY A 168 12.09 -25.94 0.52
C GLY A 168 10.76 -25.44 1.10
N VAL A 169 10.24 -24.32 0.60
CA VAL A 169 8.98 -23.73 1.04
C VAL A 169 7.98 -23.62 -0.13
N VAL A 170 6.73 -23.30 0.20
CA VAL A 170 5.70 -22.98 -0.80
C VAL A 170 5.38 -21.49 -0.70
N ALA A 171 5.54 -20.77 -1.82
CA ALA A 171 5.35 -19.34 -1.90
C ALA A 171 3.86 -18.97 -2.10
N PRO A 172 3.23 -18.19 -1.20
CA PRO A 172 1.89 -17.66 -1.42
C PRO A 172 1.93 -16.53 -2.43
N VAL A 173 1.27 -16.71 -3.59
CA VAL A 173 1.36 -15.77 -4.70
C VAL A 173 -0.01 -15.32 -5.21
N MET A 174 -0.07 -14.07 -5.66
CA MET A 174 -1.19 -13.50 -6.40
C MET A 174 -0.72 -13.00 -7.75
N VAL A 175 -1.55 -13.12 -8.78
CA VAL A 175 -1.24 -12.62 -10.13
C VAL A 175 -1.77 -11.20 -10.27
N ARG A 176 -0.88 -10.25 -10.55
CA ARG A 176 -1.28 -8.89 -10.93
C ARG A 176 -1.70 -8.86 -12.38
N LEU A 177 -2.95 -8.49 -12.61
CA LEU A 177 -3.52 -8.40 -13.94
C LEU A 177 -3.77 -6.95 -14.38
N LYS A 178 -3.66 -6.71 -15.67
CA LYS A 178 -4.16 -5.51 -16.35
C LYS A 178 -5.62 -5.76 -16.72
N SER A 179 -6.51 -4.98 -16.11
CA SER A 179 -7.95 -5.11 -16.35
C SER A 179 -8.43 -4.37 -17.59
N GLY A 180 -7.59 -3.49 -18.19
CA GLY A 180 -8.00 -2.63 -19.30
C GLY A 180 -8.94 -1.49 -18.87
N ILE A 181 -9.19 -1.30 -17.59
CA ILE A 181 -10.07 -0.25 -17.09
C ILE A 181 -9.32 1.09 -17.10
N HIS A 182 -9.91 2.08 -17.77
CA HIS A 182 -9.42 3.46 -17.76
C HIS A 182 -9.98 4.18 -16.54
N ALA A 183 -9.16 4.41 -15.52
CA ALA A 183 -9.53 5.13 -14.31
C ALA A 183 -8.49 6.20 -13.98
N GLY A 184 -8.95 7.33 -13.42
CA GLY A 184 -8.12 8.47 -13.07
C GLY A 184 -7.99 9.53 -14.17
N GLY A 185 -7.70 10.77 -13.75
CA GLY A 185 -7.66 11.96 -14.62
C GLY A 185 -6.31 12.25 -15.28
N ASN A 186 -5.27 11.48 -14.99
CA ASN A 186 -3.91 11.75 -15.47
C ASN A 186 -3.30 10.50 -16.14
N GLU A 187 -3.16 10.55 -17.46
CA GLU A 187 -2.61 9.47 -18.27
C GLU A 187 -1.19 9.06 -17.89
N TYR A 188 -0.36 10.00 -17.37
CA TYR A 188 1.02 9.72 -16.97
C TYR A 188 1.14 8.81 -15.74
N ILE A 189 0.10 8.74 -14.91
CA ILE A 189 0.07 7.88 -13.71
C ILE A 189 -0.93 6.72 -13.82
N ALA A 190 -1.61 6.58 -14.96
CA ALA A 190 -2.49 5.47 -15.24
C ALA A 190 -1.68 4.15 -15.32
N THR A 191 -2.13 3.10 -14.62
CA THR A 191 -1.40 1.82 -14.51
C THR A 191 -2.19 0.61 -14.98
N ALA A 192 -3.42 0.82 -15.48
CA ALA A 192 -4.31 -0.26 -15.90
C ALA A 192 -4.41 -0.43 -17.43
N HIS A 193 -3.75 0.42 -18.21
CA HIS A 193 -3.70 0.32 -19.67
C HIS A 193 -2.87 -0.88 -20.13
N GLU A 194 -3.24 -1.46 -21.28
CA GLU A 194 -2.52 -2.60 -21.88
C GLU A 194 -1.03 -2.29 -22.15
N ASP A 195 -0.69 -1.04 -22.48
CA ASP A 195 0.67 -0.60 -22.79
C ASP A 195 1.53 -0.28 -21.56
N GLN A 196 0.98 -0.44 -20.37
CA GLN A 196 1.71 -0.15 -19.14
C GLN A 196 2.63 -1.29 -18.72
N LYS A 197 3.71 -0.92 -18.00
CA LYS A 197 4.80 -1.84 -17.57
C LYS A 197 4.40 -2.84 -16.47
N PHE A 198 3.25 -2.67 -15.84
CA PHE A 198 2.84 -3.49 -14.68
C PHE A 198 1.79 -4.51 -15.06
N GLY A 199 1.95 -5.72 -14.52
CA GLY A 199 0.96 -6.78 -14.57
C GLY A 199 0.84 -7.51 -15.90
N LEU A 200 0.11 -8.60 -15.89
CA LEU A 200 -0.13 -9.50 -17.01
C LEU A 200 -1.48 -9.17 -17.69
N SER A 201 -1.49 -9.13 -19.02
CA SER A 201 -2.70 -8.79 -19.76
C SER A 201 -3.76 -9.89 -19.65
N LEU A 202 -4.98 -9.47 -19.31
CA LEU A 202 -6.15 -10.34 -19.37
C LEU A 202 -6.59 -10.56 -20.81
N ALA A 203 -6.55 -9.50 -21.64
CA ALA A 203 -7.01 -9.53 -23.02
C ALA A 203 -6.15 -10.43 -23.93
N THR A 204 -4.83 -10.47 -23.71
CA THR A 204 -3.92 -11.34 -24.49
C THR A 204 -3.84 -12.77 -23.96
N GLY A 205 -4.41 -13.08 -22.80
CA GLY A 205 -4.37 -14.38 -22.19
C GLY A 205 -3.17 -14.63 -21.25
N GLN A 206 -2.20 -13.71 -21.17
CA GLN A 206 -1.01 -13.86 -20.31
C GLN A 206 -1.36 -14.12 -18.84
N ALA A 207 -2.40 -13.48 -18.31
CA ALA A 207 -2.85 -13.72 -16.94
C ALA A 207 -3.33 -15.17 -16.75
N TYR A 208 -4.03 -15.75 -17.73
CA TYR A 208 -4.45 -17.16 -17.68
C TYR A 208 -3.25 -18.11 -17.73
N GLU A 209 -2.27 -17.83 -18.60
CA GLU A 209 -1.05 -18.62 -18.70
C GLU A 209 -0.28 -18.62 -17.38
N ALA A 210 -0.16 -17.46 -16.71
CA ALA A 210 0.50 -17.36 -15.41
C ALA A 210 -0.24 -18.18 -14.33
N VAL A 211 -1.57 -18.06 -14.26
CA VAL A 211 -2.37 -18.84 -13.29
C VAL A 211 -2.23 -20.33 -13.55
N ALA A 212 -2.22 -20.78 -14.82
CA ALA A 212 -2.01 -22.17 -15.18
C ALA A 212 -0.61 -22.65 -14.73
N ALA A 213 0.43 -21.88 -15.06
CA ALA A 213 1.81 -22.20 -14.67
C ALA A 213 1.98 -22.27 -13.14
N ILE A 214 1.35 -21.36 -12.39
CA ILE A 214 1.39 -21.38 -10.92
C ILE A 214 0.69 -22.64 -10.36
N LYS A 215 -0.44 -23.05 -10.94
CA LYS A 215 -1.17 -24.24 -10.50
C LYS A 215 -0.42 -25.55 -10.78
N ASP A 216 0.39 -25.56 -11.82
CA ASP A 216 1.22 -26.72 -12.18
C ASP A 216 2.56 -26.74 -11.42
N ALA A 217 2.95 -25.63 -10.79
CA ALA A 217 4.18 -25.49 -10.01
C ALA A 217 4.08 -26.20 -8.65
N ALA A 218 5.19 -26.80 -8.22
CA ALA A 218 5.23 -27.56 -6.96
C ALA A 218 5.41 -26.68 -5.71
N HIS A 219 5.98 -25.48 -5.88
CA HIS A 219 6.36 -24.59 -4.77
C HIS A 219 5.65 -23.23 -4.83
N LEU A 220 4.56 -23.12 -5.59
CA LEU A 220 3.70 -21.93 -5.61
C LEU A 220 2.30 -22.28 -5.12
N ASP A 221 1.73 -21.38 -4.31
CA ASP A 221 0.35 -21.47 -3.82
C ASP A 221 -0.44 -20.26 -4.33
N PHE A 222 -1.35 -20.52 -5.28
CA PHE A 222 -2.18 -19.47 -5.88
C PHE A 222 -3.25 -18.97 -4.91
N ARG A 223 -3.09 -17.73 -4.45
CA ARG A 223 -4.00 -17.07 -3.49
C ARG A 223 -5.04 -16.17 -4.14
N GLY A 224 -4.91 -15.85 -5.42
CA GLY A 224 -5.91 -15.04 -6.12
C GLY A 224 -5.33 -14.07 -7.13
N LEU A 225 -6.17 -13.12 -7.53
CA LEU A 225 -5.86 -12.08 -8.48
C LEU A 225 -5.73 -10.72 -7.80
N HIS A 226 -4.88 -9.87 -8.36
CA HIS A 226 -4.72 -8.49 -7.94
C HIS A 226 -4.90 -7.56 -9.15
N SER A 227 -5.50 -6.40 -8.95
CA SER A 227 -5.54 -5.33 -9.93
C SER A 227 -5.33 -3.98 -9.27
N HIS A 228 -4.54 -3.13 -9.93
CA HIS A 228 -4.38 -1.73 -9.56
C HIS A 228 -4.90 -0.86 -10.71
N ILE A 229 -6.07 -0.28 -10.53
CA ILE A 229 -6.77 0.44 -11.59
C ILE A 229 -6.30 1.88 -11.81
N GLY A 230 -5.50 2.41 -10.91
CA GLY A 230 -4.94 3.76 -11.02
C GLY A 230 -4.59 4.39 -9.69
N SER A 231 -3.97 5.57 -9.76
CA SER A 231 -3.68 6.44 -8.63
C SER A 231 -4.59 7.65 -8.66
N GLN A 232 -5.04 8.13 -7.50
CA GLN A 232 -5.90 9.33 -7.39
C GLN A 232 -7.22 9.18 -8.18
N ILE A 233 -7.90 8.06 -8.00
CA ILE A 233 -9.19 7.76 -8.61
C ILE A 233 -10.30 8.41 -7.79
#